data_a24aea7c05986c59b05caa22295dc2d1
#
_entry.id   a24aea7c05986c59b05caa22295dc2d1
#
_cell.length_a   1.000
_cell.length_b   1.000
_cell.length_c   1.000
_cell.angle_alpha   90.00
_cell.angle_beta   90.00
_cell.angle_gamma   90.00
#
_symmetry.space_group_name_H-M   'P 1'
#
loop_
_entity.id
_entity.type
_entity.pdbx_description
1 polymer ?
#
loop_
_entity_poly.entity_id
_entity_poly.type
_entity_poly.pdbx_seq_one_letter_code
_entity_poly.pdbx_strand_id
1 'polypeptide(L)'
;MDNHKIIKHRKLIQILSLFIYNADVKNWFTRNISRSPLKNVCVPGLNCYSCPGAISSCPLGAIQNTLASGKAPILITGLLLLFGTLFGRAICAFLCPVGFIQELIYKIPSKKIPKTKKIETISQKLQKTKYIFLILTITLPLLFYFINGFASPYFCQFICPAGTVGAGWPLVLLQKGLSDSIGFLFKWKSVIAAVLIFWSVFSFRPFCKYICPLGAIYSFFNKVAIFGIKVDYTKCTNCQKCTKDCKMNPKAVNSTECIRCGKCISQCDFGALNS
;
A
#
# COMPACT_ATOMS: atom_id res chain seq x y z
N MET A 1 12.12 16.26 -16.73
CA MET A 1 12.68 15.46 -15.61
C MET A 1 12.79 14.03 -16.09
N ASP A 2 14.01 13.47 -16.17
CA ASP A 2 14.24 12.13 -16.74
C ASP A 2 13.63 11.04 -15.85
N ASN A 3 12.50 10.52 -16.20
CA ASN A 3 11.82 9.44 -15.51
C ASN A 3 12.72 8.20 -15.34
N HIS A 4 13.67 7.98 -16.23
CA HIS A 4 14.64 6.88 -16.15
C HIS A 4 15.54 6.98 -14.90
N LYS A 5 15.99 8.18 -14.54
CA LYS A 5 16.76 8.42 -13.30
C LYS A 5 15.93 8.10 -12.06
N ILE A 6 14.65 8.53 -12.05
CA ILE A 6 13.72 8.26 -10.92
C ILE A 6 13.55 6.75 -10.69
N ILE A 7 13.36 5.98 -11.75
CA ILE A 7 13.20 4.53 -11.66
C ILE A 7 14.47 3.85 -11.12
N LYS A 8 15.66 4.32 -11.53
CA LYS A 8 16.94 3.81 -11.05
C LYS A 8 17.10 4.02 -9.53
N HIS A 9 16.65 5.17 -9.02
CA HIS A 9 16.74 5.52 -7.59
C HIS A 9 15.52 5.09 -6.76
N ARG A 10 14.63 4.25 -7.29
CA ARG A 10 13.39 3.83 -6.63
C ARG A 10 13.57 3.38 -5.18
N LYS A 11 14.58 2.56 -4.90
CA LYS A 11 14.83 2.07 -3.53
C LYS A 11 15.22 3.19 -2.58
N LEU A 12 16.02 4.14 -3.04
CA LEU A 12 16.40 5.31 -2.26
C LEU A 12 15.16 6.14 -1.92
N ILE A 13 14.29 6.38 -2.91
CA ILE A 13 13.03 7.11 -2.71
C ILE A 13 12.14 6.39 -1.68
N GLN A 14 12.04 5.05 -1.73
CA GLN A 14 11.28 4.26 -0.76
C GLN A 14 11.83 4.39 0.67
N ILE A 15 13.14 4.38 0.82
CA ILE A 15 13.80 4.54 2.12
C ILE A 15 13.57 5.97 2.63
N LEU A 16 13.79 6.98 1.79
CA LEU A 16 13.56 8.37 2.17
C LEU A 16 12.10 8.63 2.57
N SER A 17 11.14 8.09 1.81
CA SER A 17 9.72 8.24 2.15
C SER A 17 9.36 7.58 3.48
N LEU A 18 9.94 6.42 3.79
CA LEU A 18 9.75 5.75 5.08
C LEU A 18 10.23 6.64 6.24
N PHE A 19 11.41 7.24 6.11
CA PHE A 19 11.96 8.12 7.14
C PHE A 19 11.21 9.45 7.24
N ILE A 20 10.88 10.07 6.11
CA ILE A 20 10.12 11.35 6.09
C ILE A 20 8.75 11.16 6.74
N TYR A 21 8.03 10.08 6.41
CA TYR A 21 6.70 9.86 6.98
C TYR A 21 6.71 9.53 8.47
N ASN A 22 7.84 9.03 8.97
CA ASN A 22 8.04 8.63 10.36
C ASN A 22 9.21 9.37 11.00
N ALA A 23 9.35 10.68 10.71
CA ALA A 23 10.49 11.48 11.13
C ALA A 23 10.54 11.78 12.64
N ASP A 24 9.46 11.59 13.37
CA ASP A 24 9.41 11.82 14.82
C ASP A 24 10.00 10.62 15.60
N VAL A 25 11.29 10.40 15.35
CA VAL A 25 12.04 9.28 15.95
C VAL A 25 12.08 9.39 17.48
N LYS A 26 12.03 10.60 18.04
CA LYS A 26 12.03 10.85 19.49
C LYS A 26 10.91 10.09 20.20
N ASN A 27 9.73 10.00 19.61
CA ASN A 27 8.57 9.34 20.21
C ASN A 27 8.71 7.81 20.33
N TRP A 28 9.61 7.19 19.59
CA TRP A 28 9.97 5.79 19.80
C TRP A 28 10.66 5.57 21.16
N PHE A 29 11.51 6.54 21.57
CA PHE A 29 12.24 6.48 22.85
C PHE A 29 11.36 6.95 24.01
N THR A 30 10.53 7.98 23.81
CA THR A 30 9.61 8.50 24.82
C THR A 30 8.35 7.66 24.98
N ARG A 31 8.15 6.66 24.11
CA ARG A 31 7.00 5.73 24.12
C ARG A 31 5.64 6.42 23.95
N ASN A 32 5.64 7.62 23.40
CA ASN A 32 4.45 8.41 23.13
C ASN A 32 4.06 8.34 21.66
N ILE A 33 2.79 8.58 21.36
CA ILE A 33 2.34 8.77 19.97
C ILE A 33 2.57 10.23 19.60
N SER A 34 3.23 10.47 18.46
CA SER A 34 3.46 11.83 17.95
C SER A 34 2.15 12.63 17.90
N ARG A 35 2.18 13.86 18.40
CA ARG A 35 1.06 14.83 18.34
C ARG A 35 1.35 15.95 17.34
N SER A 36 2.19 15.70 16.34
CA SER A 36 2.52 16.71 15.32
C SER A 36 1.27 17.22 14.61
N PRO A 37 1.13 18.55 14.40
CA PRO A 37 0.06 19.12 13.57
C PRO A 37 0.03 18.56 12.15
N LEU A 38 1.19 18.11 11.63
CA LEU A 38 1.31 17.48 10.32
C LEU A 38 0.55 16.15 10.19
N LYS A 39 0.09 15.54 11.31
CA LYS A 39 -0.80 14.36 11.25
C LYS A 39 -2.16 14.66 10.62
N ASN A 40 -2.55 15.91 10.54
CA ASN A 40 -3.75 16.33 9.82
C ASN A 40 -3.55 16.30 8.29
N VAL A 41 -2.29 16.19 7.83
CA VAL A 41 -1.95 16.08 6.41
C VAL A 41 -1.81 14.60 6.03
N CYS A 42 -2.56 14.20 4.98
CA CYS A 42 -2.47 12.85 4.46
C CYS A 42 -1.31 12.70 3.48
N VAL A 43 -0.50 11.66 3.65
CA VAL A 43 0.49 11.25 2.66
C VAL A 43 -0.15 10.33 1.63
N PRO A 44 0.35 10.27 0.38
CA PRO A 44 -0.24 9.44 -0.65
C PRO A 44 -0.05 7.92 -0.40
N GLY A 45 0.87 7.54 0.48
CA GLY A 45 1.17 6.14 0.83
C GLY A 45 0.38 5.64 2.04
N LEU A 46 0.51 4.35 2.31
CA LEU A 46 -0.09 3.70 3.48
C LEU A 46 0.85 3.87 4.67
N ASN A 47 0.57 4.84 5.54
CA ASN A 47 1.33 5.13 6.76
C ASN A 47 0.38 5.24 7.97
N CYS A 48 0.54 4.38 8.97
CA CYS A 48 -0.40 4.35 10.09
C CYS A 48 -0.22 5.54 11.02
N TYR A 49 -1.30 6.31 11.24
CA TYR A 49 -1.30 7.47 12.15
C TYR A 49 -1.02 7.10 13.61
N SER A 50 -1.25 5.83 14.00
CA SER A 50 -0.97 5.34 15.36
C SER A 50 0.51 5.00 15.58
N CYS A 51 1.35 5.03 14.53
CA CYS A 51 2.79 4.79 14.69
C CYS A 51 3.41 5.92 15.55
N PRO A 52 4.25 5.59 16.55
CA PRO A 52 4.91 6.60 17.40
C PRO A 52 5.68 7.64 16.61
N GLY A 53 6.44 7.22 15.59
CA GLY A 53 7.21 8.12 14.74
C GLY A 53 6.44 8.80 13.63
N ALA A 54 5.18 8.45 13.39
CA ALA A 54 4.42 8.99 12.26
C ALA A 54 4.11 10.48 12.45
N ILE A 55 4.57 11.31 11.52
CA ILE A 55 4.24 12.74 11.46
C ILE A 55 3.06 13.05 10.54
N SER A 56 2.58 12.06 9.78
CA SER A 56 1.50 12.22 8.79
C SER A 56 0.57 11.01 8.77
N SER A 57 -0.62 11.18 8.23
CA SER A 57 -1.70 10.19 8.27
C SER A 57 -1.89 9.44 6.96
N CYS A 58 -2.40 8.21 7.06
CA CYS A 58 -2.86 7.45 5.91
C CYS A 58 -4.21 8.00 5.40
N PRO A 59 -4.36 8.26 4.09
CA PRO A 59 -5.62 8.77 3.55
C PRO A 59 -6.78 7.79 3.74
N LEU A 60 -6.53 6.49 3.74
CA LEU A 60 -7.55 5.47 3.95
C LEU A 60 -8.12 5.52 5.37
N GLY A 61 -7.27 5.70 6.39
CA GLY A 61 -7.70 5.88 7.76
C GLY A 61 -8.48 7.17 7.96
N ALA A 62 -8.02 8.25 7.32
CA ALA A 62 -8.67 9.54 7.37
C ALA A 62 -10.05 9.52 6.71
N ILE A 63 -10.23 8.84 5.56
CA ILE A 63 -11.55 8.64 4.93
C ILE A 63 -12.49 7.91 5.88
N GLN A 64 -12.07 6.80 6.46
CA GLN A 64 -12.92 6.01 7.36
C GLN A 64 -13.33 6.79 8.60
N ASN A 65 -12.40 7.52 9.22
CA ASN A 65 -12.71 8.36 10.39
C ASN A 65 -13.70 9.50 10.05
N THR A 66 -13.54 10.12 8.89
CA THR A 66 -14.44 11.19 8.44
C THR A 66 -15.84 10.65 8.16
N LEU A 67 -15.95 9.50 7.47
CA LEU A 67 -17.22 8.84 7.21
C LEU A 67 -17.87 8.32 8.51
N ALA A 68 -17.07 7.78 9.43
CA ALA A 68 -17.54 7.33 10.74
C ALA A 68 -18.10 8.47 11.61
N SER A 69 -17.69 9.71 11.34
CA SER A 69 -18.21 10.94 11.98
C SER A 69 -19.36 11.60 11.19
N GLY A 70 -19.87 10.96 10.15
CA GLY A 70 -20.95 11.48 9.30
C GLY A 70 -20.56 12.66 8.42
N LYS A 71 -19.25 12.93 8.25
CA LYS A 71 -18.75 14.04 7.42
C LYS A 71 -18.25 13.54 6.07
N ALA A 72 -18.39 14.37 5.04
CA ALA A 72 -17.86 14.06 3.72
C ALA A 72 -16.33 14.28 3.68
N PRO A 73 -15.52 13.31 3.24
CA PRO A 73 -14.05 13.40 3.19
C PRO A 73 -13.55 14.18 1.96
N ILE A 74 -14.04 15.40 1.72
CA ILE A 74 -13.80 16.17 0.50
C ILE A 74 -12.31 16.44 0.28
N LEU A 75 -11.60 16.95 1.30
CA LEU A 75 -10.17 17.26 1.20
C LEU A 75 -9.33 16.02 0.86
N ILE A 76 -9.61 14.90 1.53
CA ILE A 76 -8.84 13.66 1.35
C ILE A 76 -9.12 13.08 -0.04
N THR A 77 -10.37 13.14 -0.49
CA THR A 77 -10.76 12.72 -1.84
C THR A 77 -10.07 13.59 -2.89
N GLY A 78 -10.00 14.91 -2.71
CA GLY A 78 -9.26 15.82 -3.58
C GLY A 78 -7.77 15.47 -3.66
N LEU A 79 -7.13 15.18 -2.53
CA LEU A 79 -5.73 14.74 -2.50
C LEU A 79 -5.52 13.40 -3.23
N LEU A 80 -6.43 12.44 -3.05
CA LEU A 80 -6.36 11.15 -3.75
C LEU A 80 -6.56 11.31 -5.27
N LEU A 81 -7.46 12.21 -5.69
CA LEU A 81 -7.65 12.55 -7.11
C LEU A 81 -6.38 13.18 -7.68
N LEU A 82 -5.79 14.15 -7.00
CA LEU A 82 -4.58 14.82 -7.41
C LEU A 82 -3.41 13.83 -7.58
N PHE A 83 -3.10 13.08 -6.53
CA PHE A 83 -2.01 12.10 -6.58
C PHE A 83 -2.31 10.92 -7.52
N GLY A 84 -3.57 10.52 -7.62
CA GLY A 84 -4.02 9.46 -8.51
C GLY A 84 -3.83 9.83 -9.97
N THR A 85 -4.23 11.04 -10.38
CA THR A 85 -4.08 11.54 -11.75
C THR A 85 -2.63 11.81 -12.13
N LEU A 86 -1.80 12.26 -11.18
CA LEU A 86 -0.38 12.49 -11.44
C LEU A 86 0.39 11.17 -11.55
N PHE A 87 0.26 10.29 -10.57
CA PHE A 87 1.15 9.13 -10.40
C PHE A 87 0.45 7.77 -10.50
N GLY A 88 -0.86 7.70 -10.31
CA GLY A 88 -1.57 6.43 -10.25
C GLY A 88 -0.96 5.47 -9.22
N ARG A 89 -0.80 4.20 -9.58
CA ARG A 89 -0.18 3.18 -8.72
C ARG A 89 1.35 3.28 -8.56
N ALA A 90 2.02 4.21 -9.24
CA ALA A 90 3.44 4.46 -8.99
C ALA A 90 3.69 4.84 -7.51
N ILE A 91 2.75 5.52 -6.85
CA ILE A 91 2.80 5.79 -5.41
C ILE A 91 3.05 4.52 -4.60
N CYS A 92 2.38 3.41 -4.94
CA CYS A 92 2.58 2.13 -4.27
C CYS A 92 4.00 1.56 -4.48
N ALA A 93 4.66 1.91 -5.59
CA ALA A 93 6.01 1.44 -5.89
C ALA A 93 7.10 2.31 -5.27
N PHE A 94 6.87 3.62 -5.11
CA PHE A 94 7.91 4.57 -4.74
C PHE A 94 7.73 5.13 -3.32
N LEU A 95 6.50 5.42 -2.90
CA LEU A 95 6.23 6.19 -1.69
C LEU A 95 5.58 5.39 -0.55
N CYS A 96 5.16 4.13 -0.78
CA CYS A 96 4.41 3.38 0.22
C CYS A 96 5.34 2.57 1.15
N PRO A 97 5.44 2.87 2.46
CA PRO A 97 6.25 2.13 3.42
C PRO A 97 5.87 0.65 3.53
N VAL A 98 4.57 0.35 3.58
CA VAL A 98 4.08 -1.04 3.68
C VAL A 98 4.47 -1.85 2.44
N GLY A 99 4.43 -1.22 1.25
CA GLY A 99 4.91 -1.86 0.02
C GLY A 99 6.40 -2.13 0.04
N PHE A 100 7.20 -1.23 0.62
CA PHE A 100 8.64 -1.39 0.77
C PHE A 100 8.98 -2.53 1.73
N ILE A 101 8.34 -2.60 2.90
CA ILE A 101 8.54 -3.67 3.88
C ILE A 101 8.25 -5.04 3.27
N GLN A 102 7.13 -5.20 2.55
CA GLN A 102 6.81 -6.45 1.86
C GLN A 102 7.85 -6.81 0.78
N GLU A 103 8.42 -5.84 0.06
CA GLU A 103 9.52 -6.10 -0.88
C GLU A 103 10.79 -6.57 -0.17
N LEU A 104 11.07 -6.04 1.01
CA LEU A 104 12.23 -6.42 1.79
C LEU A 104 12.10 -7.86 2.29
N ILE A 105 10.93 -8.21 2.85
CA ILE A 105 10.61 -9.56 3.31
C ILE A 105 10.69 -10.57 2.14
N TYR A 106 10.18 -10.19 0.96
CA TYR A 106 10.24 -11.05 -0.22
C TYR A 106 11.67 -11.36 -0.69
N LYS A 107 12.69 -10.59 -0.29
CA LYS A 107 14.10 -10.89 -0.61
C LYS A 107 14.67 -12.05 0.18
N ILE A 108 14.05 -12.45 1.29
CA ILE A 108 14.49 -13.61 2.09
C ILE A 108 14.56 -14.83 1.17
N PRO A 109 15.69 -15.56 1.13
CA PRO A 109 15.85 -16.74 0.31
C PRO A 109 14.88 -17.84 0.75
N SER A 110 13.89 -18.13 -0.07
CA SER A 110 12.87 -19.17 0.14
C SER A 110 12.31 -19.65 -1.19
N LYS A 111 11.67 -20.81 -1.20
CA LYS A 111 10.96 -21.32 -2.39
C LYS A 111 9.79 -20.37 -2.71
N LYS A 112 9.93 -19.57 -3.77
CA LYS A 112 8.85 -18.67 -4.23
C LYS A 112 7.75 -19.45 -4.92
N ILE A 113 6.52 -18.93 -4.87
CA ILE A 113 5.39 -19.51 -5.58
C ILE A 113 5.70 -19.54 -7.09
N PRO A 114 5.69 -20.73 -7.74
CA PRO A 114 6.03 -20.85 -9.15
C PRO A 114 5.00 -20.11 -10.02
N LYS A 115 5.45 -19.57 -11.14
CA LYS A 115 4.59 -18.90 -12.11
C LYS A 115 4.04 -19.92 -13.12
N THR A 116 3.10 -20.73 -12.70
CA THR A 116 2.34 -21.62 -13.60
C THR A 116 1.12 -20.86 -14.13
N LYS A 117 0.73 -21.08 -15.39
CA LYS A 117 -0.46 -20.45 -16.01
C LYS A 117 -1.70 -20.51 -15.10
N LYS A 118 -1.95 -21.66 -14.45
CA LYS A 118 -3.06 -21.85 -13.51
C LYS A 118 -2.96 -20.89 -12.30
N ILE A 119 -1.78 -20.78 -11.71
CA ILE A 119 -1.52 -19.89 -10.54
C ILE A 119 -1.65 -18.43 -10.96
N GLU A 120 -1.18 -18.06 -12.15
CA GLU A 120 -1.33 -16.70 -12.68
C GLU A 120 -2.79 -16.32 -12.87
N THR A 121 -3.62 -17.21 -13.43
CA THR A 121 -5.06 -16.98 -13.61
C THR A 121 -5.77 -16.83 -12.26
N ILE A 122 -5.47 -17.71 -11.29
CA ILE A 122 -6.02 -17.62 -9.92
C ILE A 122 -5.61 -16.30 -9.28
N SER A 123 -4.32 -15.94 -9.39
CA SER A 123 -3.80 -14.68 -8.87
C SER A 123 -4.51 -13.47 -9.47
N GLN A 124 -4.78 -13.46 -10.78
CA GLN A 124 -5.50 -12.36 -11.45
C GLN A 124 -6.96 -12.28 -10.99
N LYS A 125 -7.63 -13.43 -10.73
CA LYS A 125 -8.98 -13.44 -10.15
C LYS A 125 -8.97 -12.89 -8.72
N LEU A 126 -8.01 -13.34 -7.89
CA LEU A 126 -7.86 -12.85 -6.51
C LEU A 126 -7.51 -11.35 -6.44
N GLN A 127 -6.85 -10.76 -7.44
CA GLN A 127 -6.57 -9.32 -7.46
C GLN A 127 -7.85 -8.46 -7.42
N LYS A 128 -8.98 -9.03 -7.80
CA LYS A 128 -10.28 -8.35 -7.73
C LYS A 128 -10.81 -8.21 -6.30
N THR A 129 -10.35 -9.04 -5.35
CA THR A 129 -10.83 -9.00 -3.95
C THR A 129 -10.54 -7.66 -3.26
N LYS A 130 -9.48 -6.94 -3.65
CA LYS A 130 -9.19 -5.60 -3.12
C LYS A 130 -10.31 -4.58 -3.39
N TYR A 131 -11.09 -4.75 -4.47
CA TYR A 131 -12.24 -3.89 -4.76
C TYR A 131 -13.41 -4.18 -3.82
N ILE A 132 -13.59 -5.45 -3.42
CA ILE A 132 -14.56 -5.83 -2.39
C ILE A 132 -14.15 -5.17 -1.06
N PHE A 133 -12.87 -5.27 -0.69
CA PHE A 133 -12.36 -4.57 0.50
C PHE A 133 -12.53 -3.05 0.42
N LEU A 134 -12.37 -2.44 -0.76
CA LEU A 134 -12.61 -1.01 -0.96
C LEU A 134 -14.09 -0.67 -0.70
N ILE A 135 -15.02 -1.42 -1.28
CA ILE A 135 -16.45 -1.21 -1.06
C ILE A 135 -16.77 -1.33 0.44
N LEU A 136 -16.34 -2.42 1.09
CA LEU A 136 -16.55 -2.62 2.52
C LEU A 136 -15.92 -1.50 3.38
N THR A 137 -14.76 -0.99 2.99
CA THR A 137 -14.06 0.10 3.70
C THR A 137 -14.86 1.40 3.71
N ILE A 138 -15.65 1.65 2.66
CA ILE A 138 -16.49 2.86 2.52
C ILE A 138 -17.88 2.61 3.10
N THR A 139 -18.49 1.48 2.78
CA THR A 139 -19.90 1.21 3.11
C THR A 139 -20.12 0.89 4.59
N LEU A 140 -19.21 0.12 5.23
CA LEU A 140 -19.40 -0.27 6.63
C LEU A 140 -19.42 0.94 7.60
N PRO A 141 -18.46 1.87 7.58
CA PRO A 141 -18.52 3.04 8.46
C PRO A 141 -19.77 3.88 8.24
N LEU A 142 -20.16 4.04 6.97
CA LEU A 142 -21.35 4.82 6.63
C LEU A 142 -22.64 4.13 7.11
N LEU A 143 -22.80 2.84 6.88
CA LEU A 143 -23.96 2.06 7.30
C LEU A 143 -24.12 2.09 8.83
N PHE A 144 -23.05 1.81 9.57
CA PHE A 144 -23.12 1.81 11.03
C PHE A 144 -23.34 3.21 11.61
N TYR A 145 -22.84 4.26 10.95
CA TYR A 145 -23.15 5.64 11.34
C TYR A 145 -24.65 5.93 11.21
N PHE A 146 -25.29 5.52 10.12
CA PHE A 146 -26.75 5.72 9.94
C PHE A 146 -27.61 4.92 10.93
N ILE A 147 -27.14 3.72 11.34
CA ILE A 147 -27.89 2.87 12.27
C ILE A 147 -27.68 3.31 13.72
N ASN A 148 -26.45 3.59 14.14
CA ASN A 148 -26.09 3.78 15.55
C ASN A 148 -25.71 5.23 15.90
N GLY A 149 -25.63 6.13 14.93
CA GLY A 149 -25.15 7.51 15.15
C GLY A 149 -23.62 7.64 15.29
N PHE A 150 -22.91 6.54 15.38
CA PHE A 150 -21.44 6.48 15.43
C PHE A 150 -20.92 5.23 14.75
N ALA A 151 -19.68 5.29 14.27
CA ALA A 151 -19.02 4.17 13.63
C ALA A 151 -17.51 4.17 13.94
N SER A 152 -16.84 3.12 13.52
CA SER A 152 -15.39 2.93 13.67
C SER A 152 -14.70 2.71 12.30
N PRO A 153 -13.41 2.97 12.19
CA PRO A 153 -12.66 2.69 10.97
C PRO A 153 -12.39 1.17 10.82
N TYR A 154 -13.42 0.41 10.49
CA TYR A 154 -13.43 -1.08 10.52
C TYR A 154 -12.27 -1.73 9.79
N PHE A 155 -11.91 -1.28 8.59
CA PHE A 155 -10.78 -1.87 7.88
C PHE A 155 -9.45 -1.64 8.63
N CYS A 156 -9.22 -0.43 9.15
CA CYS A 156 -8.03 -0.13 9.95
C CYS A 156 -8.04 -0.88 11.26
N GLN A 157 -9.21 -1.06 11.87
CA GLN A 157 -9.37 -1.70 13.17
C GLN A 157 -9.21 -3.22 13.10
N PHE A 158 -9.72 -3.89 12.06
CA PHE A 158 -9.78 -5.36 12.01
C PHE A 158 -8.81 -6.01 11.03
N ILE A 159 -8.44 -5.34 9.93
CA ILE A 159 -7.73 -5.98 8.80
C ILE A 159 -6.35 -5.39 8.54
N CYS A 160 -6.19 -4.05 8.65
CA CYS A 160 -4.95 -3.39 8.25
C CYS A 160 -3.76 -3.78 9.14
N PRO A 161 -2.68 -4.38 8.59
CA PRO A 161 -1.51 -4.78 9.37
C PRO A 161 -0.59 -3.62 9.73
N ALA A 162 -0.71 -2.46 9.04
CA ALA A 162 0.21 -1.33 9.19
C ALA A 162 0.27 -0.80 10.63
N GLY A 163 -0.89 -0.71 11.30
CA GLY A 163 -0.95 -0.28 12.70
C GLY A 163 -0.37 -1.29 13.67
N THR A 164 -0.56 -2.58 13.41
CA THR A 164 -0.02 -3.65 14.28
C THR A 164 1.49 -3.72 14.19
N VAL A 165 2.04 -3.71 12.97
CA VAL A 165 3.48 -3.79 12.72
C VAL A 165 4.18 -2.47 13.09
N GLY A 166 3.59 -1.33 12.74
CA GLY A 166 4.20 -0.01 12.94
C GLY A 166 3.99 0.60 14.33
N ALA A 167 2.99 0.16 15.09
CA ALA A 167 2.69 0.70 16.41
C ALA A 167 2.49 -0.40 17.45
N GLY A 168 1.59 -1.35 17.19
CA GLY A 168 1.15 -2.32 18.18
C GLY A 168 2.29 -3.16 18.74
N TRP A 169 3.01 -3.88 17.90
CA TRP A 169 4.13 -4.72 18.33
C TRP A 169 5.26 -3.91 18.99
N PRO A 170 5.75 -2.80 18.39
CA PRO A 170 6.80 -2.01 19.03
C PRO A 170 6.40 -1.44 20.38
N LEU A 171 5.18 -0.91 20.52
CA LEU A 171 4.72 -0.34 21.78
C LEU A 171 4.57 -1.39 22.88
N VAL A 172 4.02 -2.56 22.55
CA VAL A 172 3.90 -3.69 23.51
C VAL A 172 5.29 -4.19 23.96
N LEU A 173 6.26 -4.25 23.04
CA LEU A 173 7.62 -4.64 23.39
C LEU A 173 8.36 -3.60 24.24
N LEU A 174 8.08 -2.32 24.04
CA LEU A 174 8.74 -1.23 24.74
C LEU A 174 8.11 -0.89 26.10
N GLN A 175 6.82 -1.20 26.28
CA GLN A 175 6.06 -0.89 27.51
C GLN A 175 5.56 -2.18 28.17
N LYS A 176 6.28 -2.64 29.20
CA LYS A 176 5.94 -3.88 29.92
C LYS A 176 4.51 -3.90 30.49
N GLY A 177 3.98 -2.76 30.96
CA GLY A 177 2.62 -2.67 31.49
C GLY A 177 1.51 -2.74 30.43
N LEU A 178 1.84 -2.60 29.13
CA LEU A 178 0.86 -2.69 28.07
C LEU A 178 0.52 -4.14 27.69
N SER A 179 1.41 -5.09 28.04
CA SER A 179 1.20 -6.51 27.79
C SER A 179 -0.01 -7.07 28.52
N ASP A 180 -0.33 -6.55 29.70
CA ASP A 180 -1.43 -7.01 30.54
C ASP A 180 -2.79 -6.50 30.04
N SER A 181 -2.77 -5.45 29.23
CA SER A 181 -3.96 -4.85 28.63
C SER A 181 -4.29 -5.37 27.22
N ILE A 182 -3.62 -6.46 26.77
CA ILE A 182 -3.81 -7.03 25.44
C ILE A 182 -5.17 -7.72 25.33
N GLY A 183 -6.13 -7.07 24.65
CA GLY A 183 -7.43 -7.62 24.34
C GLY A 183 -7.45 -8.54 23.10
N PHE A 184 -8.60 -9.18 22.88
CA PHE A 184 -8.86 -10.07 21.73
C PHE A 184 -8.51 -9.41 20.38
N LEU A 185 -8.86 -8.15 20.20
CA LEU A 185 -8.65 -7.43 18.94
C LEU A 185 -7.17 -7.33 18.57
N PHE A 186 -6.30 -7.10 19.55
CA PHE A 186 -4.86 -7.05 19.31
C PHE A 186 -4.30 -8.43 18.88
N LYS A 187 -4.74 -9.50 19.56
CA LYS A 187 -4.37 -10.89 19.19
C LYS A 187 -4.81 -11.22 17.78
N TRP A 188 -6.06 -10.90 17.41
CA TRP A 188 -6.63 -11.07 16.07
C TRP A 188 -5.79 -10.36 15.00
N LYS A 189 -5.50 -9.07 15.20
CA LYS A 189 -4.67 -8.28 14.27
C LYS A 189 -3.23 -8.78 14.19
N SER A 190 -2.67 -9.26 15.27
CA SER A 190 -1.32 -9.86 15.28
C SER A 190 -1.27 -11.14 14.47
N VAL A 191 -2.29 -11.96 14.50
CA VAL A 191 -2.40 -13.16 13.66
C VAL A 191 -2.47 -12.76 12.18
N ILE A 192 -3.32 -11.79 11.82
CA ILE A 192 -3.42 -11.30 10.44
C ILE A 192 -2.08 -10.74 9.96
N ALA A 193 -1.41 -9.92 10.78
CA ALA A 193 -0.11 -9.36 10.44
C ALA A 193 0.95 -10.45 10.24
N ALA A 194 1.00 -11.46 11.12
CA ALA A 194 1.92 -12.58 11.02
C ALA A 194 1.67 -13.41 9.75
N VAL A 195 0.40 -13.73 9.44
CA VAL A 195 0.02 -14.44 8.21
C VAL A 195 0.43 -13.67 6.97
N LEU A 196 0.22 -12.34 6.93
CA LEU A 196 0.60 -11.50 5.80
C LEU A 196 2.11 -11.37 5.64
N ILE A 197 2.86 -11.31 6.73
CA ILE A 197 4.33 -11.32 6.72
C ILE A 197 4.82 -12.65 6.17
N PHE A 198 4.31 -13.77 6.69
CA PHE A 198 4.64 -15.10 6.21
C PHE A 198 4.32 -15.27 4.72
N TRP A 199 3.14 -14.85 4.29
CA TRP A 199 2.77 -14.86 2.87
C TRP A 199 3.68 -13.99 2.00
N SER A 200 4.18 -12.85 2.54
CA SER A 200 5.12 -11.96 1.83
C SER A 200 6.48 -12.60 1.56
N VAL A 201 6.86 -13.64 2.30
CA VAL A 201 8.07 -14.43 2.03
C VAL A 201 7.95 -15.18 0.70
N PHE A 202 6.79 -15.73 0.38
CA PHE A 202 6.56 -16.57 -0.80
C PHE A 202 5.98 -15.80 -1.99
N SER A 203 5.16 -14.78 -1.74
CA SER A 203 4.47 -13.99 -2.76
C SER A 203 4.90 -12.52 -2.72
N PHE A 204 5.07 -11.92 -3.89
CA PHE A 204 5.46 -10.51 -3.98
C PHE A 204 4.29 -9.60 -3.65
N ARG A 205 4.40 -8.82 -2.56
CA ARG A 205 3.43 -7.82 -2.08
C ARG A 205 1.98 -8.34 -1.96
N PRO A 206 1.70 -9.43 -1.23
CA PRO A 206 0.36 -10.03 -1.21
C PRO A 206 -0.71 -9.08 -0.66
N PHE A 207 -0.44 -8.32 0.40
CA PHE A 207 -1.39 -7.34 0.92
C PHE A 207 -1.75 -6.28 -0.12
N CYS A 208 -0.75 -5.66 -0.78
CA CYS A 208 -0.97 -4.64 -1.80
C CYS A 208 -1.67 -5.20 -3.05
N LYS A 209 -1.51 -6.49 -3.32
CA LYS A 209 -2.03 -7.16 -4.51
C LYS A 209 -3.49 -7.58 -4.35
N TYR A 210 -3.89 -8.05 -3.15
CA TYR A 210 -5.17 -8.72 -2.95
C TYR A 210 -6.11 -8.02 -1.96
N ILE A 211 -5.59 -7.25 -1.01
CA ILE A 211 -6.36 -6.75 0.13
C ILE A 211 -6.44 -5.21 0.18
N CYS A 212 -5.37 -4.50 -0.19
CA CYS A 212 -5.23 -3.07 0.06
C CYS A 212 -6.26 -2.21 -0.71
N PRO A 213 -7.20 -1.52 -0.02
CA PRO A 213 -8.18 -0.65 -0.68
C PRO A 213 -7.54 0.58 -1.33
N LEU A 214 -6.48 1.13 -0.73
CA LEU A 214 -5.74 2.26 -1.32
C LEU A 214 -5.13 1.87 -2.67
N GLY A 215 -4.60 0.63 -2.77
CA GLY A 215 -4.13 0.07 -4.04
C GLY A 215 -5.26 -0.12 -5.07
N ALA A 216 -6.50 -0.37 -4.62
CA ALA A 216 -7.67 -0.41 -5.49
C ALA A 216 -8.04 1.00 -6.00
N ILE A 217 -8.04 2.01 -5.14
CA ILE A 217 -8.30 3.41 -5.53
C ILE A 217 -7.30 3.84 -6.62
N TYR A 218 -5.99 3.72 -6.36
CA TYR A 218 -4.99 4.12 -7.35
C TYR A 218 -5.00 3.29 -8.64
N SER A 219 -5.55 2.07 -8.63
CA SER A 219 -5.66 1.27 -9.85
C SER A 219 -6.64 1.84 -10.87
N PHE A 220 -7.67 2.55 -10.43
CA PHE A 220 -8.60 3.25 -11.35
C PHE A 220 -7.88 4.35 -12.12
N PHE A 221 -6.95 5.05 -11.48
CA PHE A 221 -6.20 6.14 -12.10
C PHE A 221 -5.07 5.68 -13.03
N ASN A 222 -4.70 4.41 -13.02
CA ASN A 222 -3.59 3.94 -13.86
C ASN A 222 -3.78 4.16 -15.36
N LYS A 223 -5.01 4.31 -15.84
CA LYS A 223 -5.28 4.58 -17.25
C LYS A 223 -5.04 6.04 -17.66
N VAL A 224 -5.26 6.96 -16.70
CA VAL A 224 -5.22 8.42 -16.93
C VAL A 224 -3.99 9.09 -16.32
N ALA A 225 -3.24 8.40 -15.48
CA ALA A 225 -2.13 8.99 -14.75
C ALA A 225 -0.96 9.36 -15.69
N ILE A 226 -0.45 10.56 -15.48
CA ILE A 226 0.59 11.20 -16.30
C ILE A 226 1.92 10.44 -16.17
N PHE A 227 2.32 10.08 -14.93
CA PHE A 227 3.53 9.29 -14.71
C PHE A 227 3.29 7.83 -15.11
N GLY A 228 3.97 7.35 -16.14
CA GLY A 228 3.79 6.00 -16.65
C GLY A 228 4.98 5.50 -17.45
N ILE A 229 4.92 4.24 -17.86
CA ILE A 229 5.90 3.63 -18.74
C ILE A 229 5.41 3.82 -20.18
N LYS A 230 6.17 4.53 -20.99
CA LYS A 230 5.85 4.71 -22.42
C LYS A 230 6.23 3.44 -23.18
N VAL A 231 5.33 2.97 -24.02
CA VAL A 231 5.55 1.82 -24.90
C VAL A 231 5.72 2.32 -26.32
N ASP A 232 6.90 2.09 -26.88
CA ASP A 232 7.16 2.36 -28.30
C ASP A 232 6.69 1.15 -29.11
N TYR A 233 5.55 1.27 -29.74
CA TYR A 233 4.93 0.20 -30.52
C TYR A 233 5.69 -0.13 -31.81
N THR A 234 6.57 0.76 -32.27
CA THR A 234 7.40 0.51 -33.47
C THR A 234 8.51 -0.49 -33.18
N LYS A 235 9.02 -0.53 -31.93
CA LYS A 235 10.05 -1.43 -31.45
C LYS A 235 9.50 -2.67 -30.73
N CYS A 236 8.21 -2.64 -30.38
CA CYS A 236 7.60 -3.70 -29.59
C CYS A 236 7.23 -4.91 -30.46
N THR A 237 7.89 -6.03 -30.23
CA THR A 237 7.62 -7.34 -30.90
C THR A 237 6.49 -8.13 -30.26
N ASN A 238 5.78 -7.58 -29.28
CA ASN A 238 4.70 -8.23 -28.51
C ASN A 238 5.08 -9.57 -27.84
N CYS A 239 6.36 -9.75 -27.49
CA CYS A 239 6.87 -10.98 -26.87
C CYS A 239 6.33 -11.24 -25.44
N GLN A 240 5.65 -10.27 -24.82
CA GLN A 240 5.05 -10.32 -23.49
C GLN A 240 6.04 -10.59 -22.32
N LYS A 241 7.34 -10.54 -22.52
CA LYS A 241 8.36 -10.73 -21.47
C LYS A 241 8.14 -9.77 -20.29
N CYS A 242 7.78 -8.51 -20.58
CA CYS A 242 7.49 -7.47 -19.58
C CYS A 242 6.35 -7.81 -18.61
N THR A 243 5.36 -8.60 -19.04
CA THR A 243 4.22 -9.03 -18.20
C THR A 243 4.47 -10.38 -17.55
N LYS A 244 5.04 -11.35 -18.28
CA LYS A 244 5.35 -12.70 -17.78
C LYS A 244 6.37 -12.67 -16.64
N ASP A 245 7.40 -11.84 -16.72
CA ASP A 245 8.43 -11.72 -15.68
C ASP A 245 8.00 -10.78 -14.54
N CYS A 246 6.92 -10.06 -14.72
CA CYS A 246 6.44 -9.12 -13.71
C CYS A 246 5.91 -9.84 -12.47
N LYS A 247 6.45 -9.49 -11.28
CA LYS A 247 6.04 -10.07 -9.99
C LYS A 247 4.63 -9.67 -9.56
N MET A 248 4.08 -8.56 -10.09
CA MET A 248 2.71 -8.11 -9.83
C MET A 248 1.67 -8.84 -10.67
N ASN A 249 2.08 -9.55 -11.73
CA ASN A 249 1.22 -10.28 -12.65
C ASN A 249 0.12 -9.39 -13.30
N PRO A 250 0.48 -8.25 -13.92
CA PRO A 250 -0.46 -7.39 -14.63
C PRO A 250 -0.81 -8.02 -15.99
N LYS A 251 -1.98 -7.68 -16.54
CA LYS A 251 -2.36 -8.11 -17.90
C LYS A 251 -1.52 -7.41 -18.99
N ALA A 252 -1.17 -6.15 -18.76
CA ALA A 252 -0.35 -5.34 -19.66
C ALA A 252 0.43 -4.30 -18.86
N VAL A 253 1.45 -3.70 -19.47
CA VAL A 253 2.14 -2.52 -18.94
C VAL A 253 1.12 -1.39 -18.78
N ASN A 254 1.21 -0.63 -17.69
CA ASN A 254 0.24 0.42 -17.30
C ASN A 254 -1.20 -0.05 -17.04
N SER A 255 -1.49 -1.36 -17.05
CA SER A 255 -2.82 -1.85 -16.65
C SER A 255 -3.10 -1.55 -15.17
N THR A 256 -4.34 -1.77 -14.74
CA THR A 256 -4.81 -1.53 -13.36
C THR A 256 -3.93 -2.17 -12.29
N GLU A 257 -3.27 -3.30 -12.59
CA GLU A 257 -2.40 -4.02 -11.64
C GLU A 257 -0.93 -3.63 -11.74
N CYS A 258 -0.54 -2.85 -12.73
CA CYS A 258 0.84 -2.38 -12.88
C CYS A 258 1.14 -1.28 -11.84
N ILE A 259 2.15 -1.48 -11.01
CA ILE A 259 2.64 -0.46 -10.05
C ILE A 259 3.67 0.50 -10.65
N ARG A 260 3.89 0.46 -11.95
CA ARG A 260 4.80 1.35 -12.69
C ARG A 260 6.21 1.43 -12.09
N CYS A 261 6.71 0.33 -11.57
CA CYS A 261 8.01 0.27 -10.89
C CYS A 261 9.23 0.30 -11.82
N GLY A 262 9.04 0.25 -13.13
CA GLY A 262 10.07 0.36 -14.15
C GLY A 262 10.95 -0.88 -14.37
N LYS A 263 10.77 -1.98 -13.63
CA LYS A 263 11.61 -3.18 -13.79
C LYS A 263 11.55 -3.79 -15.19
N CYS A 264 10.42 -3.68 -15.87
CA CYS A 264 10.25 -4.20 -17.23
C CYS A 264 11.10 -3.44 -18.26
N ILE A 265 11.49 -2.20 -17.97
CA ILE A 265 12.35 -1.40 -18.88
C ILE A 265 13.71 -2.09 -19.06
N SER A 266 14.33 -2.52 -17.95
CA SER A 266 15.63 -3.22 -17.98
C SER A 266 15.55 -4.66 -18.49
N GLN A 267 14.34 -5.22 -18.65
CA GLN A 267 14.09 -6.57 -19.14
C GLN A 267 13.67 -6.62 -20.61
N CYS A 268 13.50 -5.45 -21.24
CA CYS A 268 13.08 -5.36 -22.63
C CYS A 268 14.30 -5.37 -23.55
N ASP A 269 14.52 -6.50 -24.22
CA ASP A 269 15.67 -6.69 -25.11
C ASP A 269 15.61 -5.75 -26.35
N PHE A 270 14.42 -5.29 -26.71
CA PHE A 270 14.18 -4.43 -27.87
C PHE A 270 14.17 -2.92 -27.55
N GLY A 271 14.38 -2.53 -26.27
CA GLY A 271 14.34 -1.13 -25.86
C GLY A 271 13.01 -0.43 -26.11
N ALA A 272 11.91 -1.18 -26.25
CA ALA A 272 10.58 -0.66 -26.55
C ALA A 272 9.88 0.01 -25.36
N LEU A 273 10.47 -0.05 -24.15
CA LEU A 273 9.88 0.50 -22.93
C LEU A 273 10.75 1.65 -22.43
N ASN A 274 10.14 2.85 -22.35
CA ASN A 274 10.77 4.04 -21.82
C ASN A 274 9.94 4.61 -20.64
N SER A 275 10.54 5.48 -19.84
CA SER A 275 9.89 6.15 -18.70
C SER A 275 9.65 7.62 -18.98
#